data_97d8e7bcd06796787da4c50075a24295
#
_entry.id   97d8e7bcd06796787da4c50075a24295
#
_cell.length_a   1.000
_cell.length_b   1.000
_cell.length_c   1.000
_cell.angle_alpha   90.00
_cell.angle_beta   90.00
_cell.angle_gamma   90.00
#
_symmetry.space_group_name_H-M   'P 1'
#
loop_
_entity.id
_entity.type
_entity.pdbx_description
1 polymer ?
#
loop_
_entity_poly.entity_id
_entity_poly.type
_entity_poly.pdbx_seq_one_letter_code
_entity_poly.pdbx_strand_id
1 'polypeptide(L)'
;MADNQKMTKKENIIQMVKFALISASAGIIQFGSYTLLHELIHWEAMGVSADSAHMFSYLPSLILSVIWNFTINRKFTFKSANNVPVAMIKVAIFYCIFTPLSTWWGKALVALNINNYIVEIGTMFVNLVTEYLWDRFIVFRGSMNTRNDKKEIKEADEEIEDTTEVE
;
A
#
# COMPACT_ATOMS: atom_id res chain seq x y z
N MET A 1 8.31 -17.70 20.05
CA MET A 1 9.17 -17.36 18.90
C MET A 1 8.37 -17.70 17.66
N ALA A 2 7.85 -16.70 16.93
CA ALA A 2 7.09 -16.98 15.72
C ALA A 2 8.01 -17.67 14.71
N ASP A 3 7.66 -18.91 14.40
CA ASP A 3 8.37 -19.71 13.40
C ASP A 3 8.25 -18.99 12.06
N ASN A 4 9.38 -18.58 11.53
CA ASN A 4 9.50 -17.93 10.23
C ASN A 4 9.32 -19.01 9.17
N GLN A 5 8.09 -19.51 8.98
CA GLN A 5 7.78 -20.49 7.94
C GLN A 5 8.30 -19.94 6.60
N LYS A 6 9.35 -20.57 6.09
CA LYS A 6 9.91 -20.24 4.78
C LYS A 6 8.84 -20.52 3.73
N MET A 7 8.19 -19.44 3.28
CA MET A 7 7.19 -19.50 2.22
C MET A 7 7.79 -20.16 0.97
N THR A 8 7.03 -21.04 0.34
CA THR A 8 7.41 -21.68 -0.92
C THR A 8 7.53 -20.64 -2.06
N LYS A 9 8.23 -20.97 -3.14
CA LYS A 9 8.33 -20.10 -4.32
C LYS A 9 6.95 -19.72 -4.85
N LYS A 10 6.01 -20.67 -4.87
CA LYS A 10 4.63 -20.46 -5.32
C LYS A 10 3.88 -19.45 -4.43
N GLU A 11 3.99 -19.58 -3.12
CA GLU A 11 3.37 -18.65 -2.17
C GLU A 11 3.93 -17.24 -2.31
N ASN A 12 5.24 -17.11 -2.52
CA ASN A 12 5.89 -15.82 -2.76
C ASN A 12 5.36 -15.13 -4.01
N ILE A 13 5.18 -15.87 -5.11
CA ILE A 13 4.65 -15.35 -6.37
C ILE A 13 3.18 -14.94 -6.18
N ILE A 14 2.37 -15.76 -5.53
CA ILE A 14 0.98 -15.44 -5.23
C ILE A 14 0.88 -14.18 -4.37
N GLN A 15 1.74 -14.03 -3.37
CA GLN A 15 1.78 -12.84 -2.52
C GLN A 15 2.12 -11.58 -3.33
N MET A 16 3.12 -11.66 -4.21
CA MET A 16 3.51 -10.54 -5.08
C MET A 16 2.39 -10.17 -6.07
N VAL A 17 1.72 -11.16 -6.67
CA VAL A 17 0.58 -10.91 -7.57
C VAL A 17 -0.59 -10.25 -6.82
N LYS A 18 -0.92 -10.72 -5.61
CA LYS A 18 -1.94 -10.08 -4.77
C LYS A 18 -1.57 -8.64 -4.45
N PHE A 19 -0.32 -8.39 -4.07
CA PHE A 19 0.18 -7.05 -3.81
C PHE A 19 0.00 -6.14 -5.03
N ALA A 20 0.43 -6.60 -6.20
CA ALA A 20 0.33 -5.84 -7.45
C ALA A 20 -1.12 -5.49 -7.81
N LEU A 21 -2.05 -6.45 -7.70
CA LEU A 21 -3.48 -6.22 -7.98
C LEU A 21 -4.11 -5.23 -7.00
N ILE A 22 -3.77 -5.33 -5.72
CA ILE A 22 -4.27 -4.41 -4.69
C ILE A 22 -3.68 -3.01 -4.91
N SER A 23 -2.39 -2.90 -5.20
CA SER A 23 -1.75 -1.61 -5.51
C SER A 23 -2.34 -0.96 -6.77
N ALA A 24 -2.67 -1.75 -7.80
CA ALA A 24 -3.39 -1.26 -8.97
C ALA A 24 -4.79 -0.73 -8.60
N SER A 25 -5.51 -1.41 -7.69
CA SER A 25 -6.82 -0.94 -7.20
C SER A 25 -6.71 0.39 -6.43
N ALA A 26 -5.62 0.61 -5.70
CA ALA A 26 -5.35 1.88 -5.03
C ALA A 26 -5.15 3.03 -6.03
N GLY A 27 -4.52 2.76 -7.18
CA GLY A 27 -4.44 3.71 -8.29
C GLY A 27 -5.82 4.10 -8.83
N ILE A 28 -6.74 3.14 -8.95
CA ILE A 28 -8.13 3.42 -9.36
C ILE A 28 -8.84 4.30 -8.30
N ILE A 29 -8.65 4.00 -7.01
CA ILE A 29 -9.20 4.80 -5.91
C ILE A 29 -8.65 6.23 -5.97
N GLN A 30 -7.33 6.39 -6.18
CA GLN A 30 -6.70 7.71 -6.28
C GLN A 30 -7.27 8.51 -7.46
N PHE A 31 -7.30 7.91 -8.64
CA PHE A 31 -7.81 8.57 -9.83
C PHE A 31 -9.28 8.93 -9.70
N GLY A 32 -10.13 8.01 -9.23
CA GLY A 32 -11.55 8.24 -9.03
C GLY A 32 -11.84 9.33 -8.00
N SER A 33 -11.16 9.30 -6.84
CA SER A 33 -11.34 10.31 -5.81
C SER A 33 -10.77 11.67 -6.22
N TYR A 34 -9.64 11.70 -6.95
CA TYR A 34 -9.11 12.94 -7.53
C TYR A 34 -10.13 13.57 -8.49
N THR A 35 -10.65 12.78 -9.43
CA THR A 35 -11.65 13.27 -10.41
C THR A 35 -12.90 13.79 -9.71
N LEU A 36 -13.43 13.05 -8.73
CA LEU A 36 -14.59 13.51 -7.95
C LEU A 36 -14.31 14.82 -7.24
N LEU A 37 -13.17 14.95 -6.55
CA LEU A 37 -12.83 16.19 -5.82
C LEU A 37 -12.57 17.36 -6.79
N HIS A 38 -11.97 17.10 -7.95
CA HIS A 38 -11.63 18.13 -8.92
C HIS A 38 -12.84 18.65 -9.68
N GLU A 39 -13.76 17.74 -10.07
CA GLU A 39 -14.93 18.08 -10.88
C GLU A 39 -16.13 18.55 -10.03
N LEU A 40 -16.35 17.96 -8.84
CA LEU A 40 -17.49 18.30 -7.99
C LEU A 40 -17.26 19.59 -7.18
N ILE A 41 -16.01 19.88 -6.82
CA ILE A 41 -15.69 21.11 -6.09
C ILE A 41 -15.29 22.18 -7.10
N HIS A 42 -16.12 23.19 -7.25
CA HIS A 42 -15.88 24.34 -8.12
C HIS A 42 -14.85 25.29 -7.46
N TRP A 43 -13.59 24.88 -7.44
CA TRP A 43 -12.47 25.59 -6.80
C TRP A 43 -12.32 27.04 -7.30
N GLU A 44 -12.54 27.27 -8.58
CA GLU A 44 -12.48 28.60 -9.19
C GLU A 44 -13.56 29.54 -8.65
N ALA A 45 -14.77 29.00 -8.41
CA ALA A 45 -15.86 29.78 -7.79
C ALA A 45 -15.55 30.18 -6.33
N MET A 46 -14.64 29.45 -5.68
CA MET A 46 -14.13 29.74 -4.34
C MET A 46 -12.91 30.66 -4.33
N GLY A 47 -12.47 31.13 -5.49
CA GLY A 47 -11.29 32.01 -5.65
C GLY A 47 -9.94 31.28 -5.53
N VAL A 48 -9.94 29.96 -5.67
CA VAL A 48 -8.73 29.14 -5.59
C VAL A 48 -8.06 29.09 -6.96
N SER A 49 -6.74 29.35 -7.01
CA SER A 49 -5.98 29.23 -8.26
C SER A 49 -5.95 27.79 -8.79
N ALA A 50 -5.79 27.59 -10.11
CA ALA A 50 -5.77 26.27 -10.73
C ALA A 50 -4.69 25.32 -10.12
N ASP A 51 -3.49 25.84 -9.83
CA ASP A 51 -2.43 25.08 -9.19
C ASP A 51 -2.80 24.61 -7.78
N SER A 52 -3.46 25.50 -7.01
CA SER A 52 -3.94 25.16 -5.66
C SER A 52 -5.11 24.19 -5.70
N ALA A 53 -6.02 24.34 -6.65
CA ALA A 53 -7.15 23.42 -6.87
C ALA A 53 -6.66 22.00 -7.18
N HIS A 54 -5.64 21.87 -8.03
CA HIS A 54 -4.98 20.60 -8.30
C HIS A 54 -4.43 19.97 -7.01
N MET A 55 -3.70 20.75 -6.20
CA MET A 55 -3.11 20.25 -4.95
C MET A 55 -4.18 19.83 -3.93
N PHE A 56 -5.26 20.61 -3.77
CA PHE A 56 -6.36 20.31 -2.86
C PHE A 56 -7.18 19.09 -3.29
N SER A 57 -7.20 18.74 -4.56
CA SER A 57 -7.82 17.52 -5.05
C SER A 57 -6.86 16.33 -4.97
N TYR A 58 -5.58 16.55 -5.27
CA TYR A 58 -4.55 15.50 -5.33
C TYR A 58 -4.19 14.94 -3.94
N LEU A 59 -3.91 15.81 -2.96
CA LEU A 59 -3.44 15.35 -1.65
C LEU A 59 -4.46 14.44 -0.92
N PRO A 60 -5.75 14.77 -0.83
CA PRO A 60 -6.72 13.88 -0.20
C PRO A 60 -6.88 12.56 -0.96
N SER A 61 -6.85 12.59 -2.29
CA SER A 61 -6.95 11.37 -3.10
C SER A 61 -5.73 10.47 -2.94
N LEU A 62 -4.54 11.05 -2.84
CA LEU A 62 -3.31 10.32 -2.52
C LEU A 62 -3.38 9.69 -1.13
N ILE A 63 -3.78 10.44 -0.11
CA ILE A 63 -3.92 9.92 1.25
C ILE A 63 -4.90 8.75 1.28
N LEU A 64 -6.06 8.89 0.61
CA LEU A 64 -7.06 7.84 0.54
C LEU A 64 -6.52 6.58 -0.14
N SER A 65 -5.79 6.72 -1.24
CA SER A 65 -5.18 5.59 -1.95
C SER A 65 -4.13 4.87 -1.11
N VAL A 66 -3.30 5.62 -0.37
CA VAL A 66 -2.27 5.06 0.52
C VAL A 66 -2.92 4.27 1.67
N ILE A 67 -3.96 4.84 2.31
CA ILE A 67 -4.71 4.16 3.37
C ILE A 67 -5.35 2.87 2.84
N TRP A 68 -5.95 2.93 1.65
CA TRP A 68 -6.54 1.77 0.98
C TRP A 68 -5.49 0.69 0.70
N ASN A 69 -4.41 1.06 -0.01
CA ASN A 69 -3.33 0.15 -0.37
C ASN A 69 -2.74 -0.56 0.85
N PHE A 70 -2.39 0.22 1.87
CA PHE A 70 -1.87 -0.30 3.13
C PHE A 70 -2.86 -1.25 3.83
N THR A 71 -4.11 -0.81 4.01
CA THR A 71 -5.11 -1.58 4.77
C THR A 71 -5.42 -2.91 4.11
N ILE A 72 -5.61 -2.91 2.80
CA ILE A 72 -5.97 -4.11 2.05
C ILE A 72 -4.76 -5.05 1.93
N ASN A 73 -3.58 -4.54 1.64
CA ASN A 73 -2.36 -5.35 1.60
C ASN A 73 -2.03 -5.97 2.97
N ARG A 74 -2.14 -5.19 4.05
CA ARG A 74 -1.97 -5.70 5.41
C ARG A 74 -2.92 -6.86 5.72
N LYS A 75 -4.19 -6.74 5.29
CA LYS A 75 -5.24 -7.73 5.56
C LYS A 75 -5.13 -8.98 4.71
N PHE A 76 -4.92 -8.83 3.40
CA PHE A 76 -5.07 -9.92 2.42
C PHE A 76 -3.75 -10.44 1.86
N THR A 77 -2.75 -9.58 1.71
CA THR A 77 -1.45 -9.96 1.16
C THR A 77 -0.52 -10.49 2.24
N PHE A 78 -0.34 -9.70 3.31
CA PHE A 78 0.60 -10.03 4.37
C PHE A 78 -0.06 -10.67 5.59
N LYS A 79 -1.39 -10.60 5.71
CA LYS A 79 -2.20 -11.14 6.82
C LYS A 79 -1.60 -10.78 8.18
N SER A 80 -1.16 -9.55 8.34
CA SER A 80 -0.41 -9.07 9.48
C SER A 80 -1.30 -8.48 10.56
N ALA A 81 -0.98 -8.78 11.82
CA ALA A 81 -1.60 -8.20 13.02
C ALA A 81 -0.74 -7.11 13.67
N ASN A 82 0.25 -6.56 12.94
CA ASN A 82 1.15 -5.54 13.46
C ASN A 82 0.44 -4.22 13.83
N ASN A 83 1.18 -3.37 14.57
CA ASN A 83 0.72 -2.02 14.93
C ASN A 83 0.60 -1.13 13.69
N VAL A 84 -0.62 -0.63 13.42
CA VAL A 84 -0.93 0.17 12.22
C VAL A 84 -0.14 1.48 12.16
N PRO A 85 -0.11 2.35 13.19
CA PRO A 85 0.66 3.59 13.17
C PRO A 85 2.14 3.39 12.84
N VAL A 86 2.79 2.41 13.47
CA VAL A 86 4.20 2.10 13.23
C VAL A 86 4.43 1.61 11.80
N ALA A 87 3.54 0.78 11.28
CA ALA A 87 3.61 0.30 9.92
C ALA A 87 3.41 1.43 8.90
N MET A 88 2.44 2.33 9.13
CA MET A 88 2.21 3.50 8.28
C MET A 88 3.41 4.45 8.24
N ILE A 89 4.09 4.67 9.37
CA ILE A 89 5.32 5.47 9.39
C ILE A 89 6.40 4.83 8.52
N LYS A 90 6.57 3.50 8.57
CA LYS A 90 7.54 2.80 7.71
C LYS A 90 7.21 2.94 6.23
N VAL A 91 5.92 2.90 5.85
CA VAL A 91 5.46 3.16 4.48
C VAL A 91 5.77 4.60 4.08
N ALA A 92 5.48 5.58 4.95
CA ALA A 92 5.80 6.98 4.68
C ALA A 92 7.31 7.21 4.46
N ILE A 93 8.17 6.55 5.24
CA ILE A 93 9.63 6.60 5.06
C ILE A 93 10.02 6.07 3.68
N PHE A 94 9.42 4.98 3.20
CA PHE A 94 9.65 4.48 1.86
C PHE A 94 9.40 5.56 0.80
N TYR A 95 8.24 6.20 0.85
CA TYR A 95 7.89 7.23 -0.12
C TYR A 95 8.76 8.49 0.00
N CYS A 96 9.20 8.85 1.21
CA CYS A 96 10.16 9.95 1.41
C CYS A 96 11.51 9.69 0.75
N ILE A 97 11.92 8.42 0.62
CA ILE A 97 13.17 8.03 -0.05
C ILE A 97 12.94 7.81 -1.54
N PHE A 98 11.92 7.06 -1.89
CA PHE A 98 11.66 6.64 -3.26
C PHE A 98 11.28 7.83 -4.17
N THR A 99 10.44 8.75 -3.69
CA THR A 99 9.94 9.86 -4.51
C THR A 99 11.05 10.78 -5.02
N PRO A 100 11.96 11.32 -4.19
CA PRO A 100 13.04 12.15 -4.72
C PRO A 100 14.00 11.34 -5.61
N LEU A 101 14.27 10.09 -5.28
CA LEU A 101 15.15 9.22 -6.05
C LEU A 101 14.57 8.93 -7.46
N SER A 102 13.29 8.56 -7.52
CA SER A 102 12.59 8.30 -8.78
C SER A 102 12.47 9.57 -9.65
N THR A 103 12.21 10.69 -9.01
CA THR A 103 12.19 11.99 -9.71
C THR A 103 13.56 12.33 -10.32
N TRP A 104 14.64 12.06 -9.59
CA TRP A 104 15.99 12.31 -10.08
C TRP A 104 16.34 11.45 -11.28
N TRP A 105 16.17 10.12 -11.21
CA TRP A 105 16.47 9.26 -12.36
C TRP A 105 15.51 9.48 -13.51
N GLY A 106 14.23 9.78 -13.24
CA GLY A 106 13.23 10.09 -14.27
C GLY A 106 13.68 11.29 -15.12
N LYS A 107 14.09 12.39 -14.47
CA LYS A 107 14.64 13.56 -15.17
C LYS A 107 15.91 13.22 -15.95
N ALA A 108 16.81 12.42 -15.39
CA ALA A 108 18.05 12.03 -16.07
C ALA A 108 17.76 11.18 -17.32
N LEU A 109 16.83 10.24 -17.27
CA LEU A 109 16.45 9.38 -18.39
C LEU A 109 15.76 10.18 -19.51
N VAL A 110 14.89 11.12 -19.15
CA VAL A 110 14.25 12.03 -20.12
C VAL A 110 15.28 12.93 -20.79
N ALA A 111 16.29 13.41 -20.05
CA ALA A 111 17.38 14.20 -20.61
C ALA A 111 18.25 13.42 -21.63
N LEU A 112 18.25 12.08 -21.54
CA LEU A 112 18.87 11.18 -22.53
C LEU A 112 17.96 10.89 -23.74
N ASN A 113 16.88 11.67 -23.94
CA ASN A 113 15.86 11.50 -24.97
C ASN A 113 15.10 10.16 -24.92
N ILE A 114 15.03 9.53 -23.76
CA ILE A 114 14.15 8.38 -23.58
C ILE A 114 12.70 8.87 -23.48
N ASN A 115 11.80 8.19 -24.17
CA ASN A 115 10.39 8.55 -24.19
C ASN A 115 9.80 8.60 -22.77
N ASN A 116 9.09 9.67 -22.41
CA ASN A 116 8.51 9.91 -21.10
C ASN A 116 7.63 8.75 -20.61
N TYR A 117 6.82 8.17 -21.50
CA TYR A 117 5.95 7.04 -21.14
C TYR A 117 6.76 5.79 -20.76
N ILE A 118 7.88 5.54 -21.44
CA ILE A 118 8.76 4.40 -21.12
C ILE A 118 9.40 4.62 -19.75
N VAL A 119 9.86 5.83 -19.46
CA VAL A 119 10.43 6.20 -18.16
C VAL A 119 9.39 6.06 -17.05
N GLU A 120 8.17 6.52 -17.29
CA GLU A 120 7.07 6.45 -16.32
C GLU A 120 6.68 5.00 -16.01
N ILE A 121 6.39 4.19 -17.03
CA ILE A 121 6.04 2.77 -16.87
C ILE A 121 7.17 2.01 -16.18
N GLY A 122 8.42 2.24 -16.56
CA GLY A 122 9.58 1.65 -15.92
C GLY A 122 9.70 2.04 -14.45
N THR A 123 9.48 3.31 -14.12
CA THR A 123 9.48 3.82 -12.74
C THR A 123 8.34 3.20 -11.92
N MET A 124 7.14 3.10 -12.48
CA MET A 124 6.01 2.43 -11.82
C MET A 124 6.32 0.95 -11.51
N PHE A 125 6.96 0.25 -12.45
CA PHE A 125 7.36 -1.14 -12.22
C PHE A 125 8.42 -1.26 -11.11
N VAL A 126 9.44 -0.41 -11.13
CA VAL A 126 10.47 -0.36 -10.07
C VAL A 126 9.85 -0.01 -8.73
N ASN A 127 8.92 0.96 -8.68
CA ASN A 127 8.18 1.28 -7.47
C ASN A 127 7.42 0.06 -6.92
N LEU A 128 6.66 -0.62 -7.77
CA LEU A 128 5.86 -1.78 -7.37
C LEU A 128 6.73 -2.89 -6.73
N VAL A 129 7.86 -3.18 -7.35
CA VAL A 129 8.78 -4.23 -6.87
C VAL A 129 9.46 -3.79 -5.56
N THR A 130 9.98 -2.56 -5.51
CA THR A 130 10.69 -2.05 -4.34
C THR A 130 9.76 -1.82 -3.15
N GLU A 131 8.53 -1.35 -3.38
CA GLU A 131 7.51 -1.21 -2.35
C GLU A 131 7.09 -2.57 -1.79
N TYR A 132 6.88 -3.58 -2.64
CA TYR A 132 6.61 -4.94 -2.19
C TYR A 132 7.73 -5.51 -1.31
N LEU A 133 8.99 -5.31 -1.72
CA LEU A 133 10.14 -5.77 -0.94
C LEU A 133 10.25 -5.02 0.39
N TRP A 134 10.04 -3.71 0.38
CA TRP A 134 10.05 -2.89 1.58
C TRP A 134 8.95 -3.30 2.56
N ASP A 135 7.74 -3.48 2.07
CA ASP A 135 6.60 -3.93 2.87
C ASP A 135 6.87 -5.29 3.50
N ARG A 136 7.37 -6.21 2.71
CA ARG A 136 7.65 -7.57 3.16
C ARG A 136 8.77 -7.64 4.20
N PHE A 137 9.89 -6.95 3.96
CA PHE A 137 11.10 -7.10 4.78
C PHE A 137 11.24 -6.06 5.90
N ILE A 138 10.52 -4.94 5.81
CA ILE A 138 10.64 -3.84 6.78
C ILE A 138 9.32 -3.57 7.49
N VAL A 139 8.22 -3.37 6.74
CA VAL A 139 6.92 -3.01 7.33
C VAL A 139 6.32 -4.19 8.09
N PHE A 140 6.20 -5.34 7.43
CA PHE A 140 5.52 -6.53 7.95
C PHE A 140 6.49 -7.60 8.45
N ARG A 141 7.77 -7.29 8.60
CA ARG A 141 8.77 -8.22 9.13
C ARG A 141 8.35 -8.75 10.50
N GLY A 142 8.36 -10.08 10.65
CA GLY A 142 8.03 -10.76 11.90
C GLY A 142 6.53 -10.73 12.28
N SER A 143 5.67 -10.16 11.43
CA SER A 143 4.22 -10.10 11.66
C SER A 143 3.38 -10.68 10.51
N MET A 144 4.02 -11.25 9.49
CA MET A 144 3.32 -11.93 8.40
C MET A 144 2.58 -13.17 8.93
N ASN A 145 1.35 -13.37 8.44
CA ASN A 145 0.44 -14.47 8.80
C ASN A 145 -0.06 -14.50 10.27
N THR A 146 0.45 -13.64 11.14
CA THR A 146 0.07 -13.58 12.58
C THR A 146 -1.41 -13.28 12.82
N ARG A 147 -2.14 -12.84 11.81
CA ARG A 147 -3.58 -12.62 11.89
C ARG A 147 -4.38 -13.92 11.86
N ASN A 148 -3.89 -14.93 11.14
CA ASN A 148 -4.51 -16.26 11.13
C ASN A 148 -4.30 -16.93 12.48
N ASP A 149 -3.08 -16.90 13.00
CA ASP A 149 -2.74 -17.48 14.31
C ASP A 149 -3.63 -16.92 15.43
N LYS A 150 -3.88 -15.60 15.43
CA LYS A 150 -4.79 -14.95 16.39
C LYS A 150 -6.26 -15.36 16.24
N LYS A 151 -6.69 -15.68 15.02
CA LYS A 151 -8.05 -16.18 14.77
C LYS A 151 -8.21 -17.60 15.28
N GLU A 152 -7.26 -18.47 14.96
CA GLU A 152 -7.27 -19.88 15.40
C GLU A 152 -7.23 -19.99 16.92
N ILE A 153 -6.42 -19.16 17.60
CA ILE A 153 -6.39 -19.11 19.08
C ILE A 153 -7.73 -18.66 19.64
N LYS A 154 -8.34 -17.62 19.07
CA LYS A 154 -9.62 -17.10 19.54
C LYS A 154 -10.78 -18.08 19.35
N GLU A 155 -10.82 -18.76 18.19
CA GLU A 155 -11.79 -19.80 17.90
C GLU A 155 -11.62 -21.01 18.85
N ALA A 156 -10.38 -21.39 19.19
CA ALA A 156 -10.10 -22.44 20.17
C ALA A 156 -10.49 -22.03 21.60
N ASP A 157 -10.26 -20.77 22.01
CA ASP A 157 -10.65 -20.27 23.32
C ASP A 157 -12.19 -20.22 23.45
N GLU A 158 -12.92 -19.79 22.42
CA GLU A 158 -14.39 -19.79 22.37
C GLU A 158 -14.98 -21.21 22.43
N GLU A 159 -14.33 -22.19 21.79
CA GLU A 159 -14.74 -23.60 21.80
C GLU A 159 -14.54 -24.26 23.19
N ILE A 160 -13.50 -23.85 23.93
CA ILE A 160 -13.22 -24.28 25.29
C ILE A 160 -14.26 -23.68 26.29
N GLU A 161 -14.60 -22.39 26.09
CA GLU A 161 -15.57 -21.69 26.96
C GLU A 161 -16.98 -22.28 26.82
N ASP A 162 -17.40 -22.59 25.57
CA ASP A 162 -18.69 -23.22 25.29
C ASP A 162 -18.80 -24.68 25.87
N THR A 163 -17.68 -25.41 25.87
CA THR A 163 -17.64 -26.77 26.45
C THR A 163 -17.63 -26.77 27.99
N THR A 164 -17.16 -25.71 28.64
CA THR A 164 -17.14 -25.58 30.11
C THR A 164 -18.45 -25.05 30.69
N GLU A 165 -19.30 -24.39 29.90
CA GLU A 165 -20.65 -23.95 30.33
C GLU A 165 -21.71 -25.06 30.26
N VAL A 166 -21.41 -26.21 29.65
CA VAL A 166 -22.34 -27.33 29.43
C VAL A 166 -22.17 -28.45 30.49
N GLU A 167 -21.16 -28.38 31.36
CA GLU A 167 -20.97 -29.29 32.52
C GLU A 167 -21.49 -28.67 33.84
#